data_29fd6259cb088d3f1f6a01e728c34b50
#
_entry.id   29fd6259cb088d3f1f6a01e728c34b50
#
_cell.length_a   1.000
_cell.length_b   1.000
_cell.length_c   1.000
_cell.angle_alpha   90.00
_cell.angle_beta   90.00
_cell.angle_gamma   90.00
#
_symmetry.space_group_name_H-M   'P 1'
#
loop_
_entity.id
_entity.type
_entity.pdbx_description
1 polymer ?
#
loop_
_entity_poly.entity_id
_entity_poly.type
_entity_poly.pdbx_seq_one_letter_code
_entity_poly.pdbx_strand_id
1 'polypeptide(L)'
;MALYTEEIADFIWRNGQIIPWAEATIHVNAVGHASVAGIFEGIKAYWNEEQEELYVFRLEEHLERFLNSIRMVRYGFDYTRQDLHEAVLELLKANEYRRDVYIRPYIFQKGLVRELLQAQPGKATELIIDSWPFSSYRDMNQALQVCVSSWTRISDNVMPPRLKCFSNYHNGRLAAMDAVVAGYDWPVMLDDRGKVTEGPGACLLLVRKGRVIAPPVTSAILESVTRETIFTLLEEVLQIPFEQREVDRTELYVADEIFFVGTGWEIMPVASVDKLPVGGGKTGPITLRIAEAYRKVVTGQDRRHPEWRTPVWEPGR
;
A
#
# COMPACT_ATOMS: atom_id res chain seq x y z
N MET A 1 -2.54 17.77 -3.49
CA MET A 1 -3.32 17.47 -2.28
C MET A 1 -2.37 16.87 -1.25
N ALA A 2 -2.20 17.47 -0.07
CA ALA A 2 -1.34 16.91 0.97
C ALA A 2 -1.97 15.62 1.50
N LEU A 3 -1.34 14.48 1.23
CA LEU A 3 -1.75 13.16 1.72
C LEU A 3 -1.23 12.88 3.14
N TYR A 4 -0.40 13.78 3.66
CA TYR A 4 0.26 13.64 4.95
C TYR A 4 -0.19 14.77 5.86
N THR A 5 -0.60 14.43 7.06
CA THR A 5 -0.72 15.40 8.14
C THR A 5 0.69 15.77 8.60
N GLU A 6 0.89 17.01 9.08
CA GLU A 6 2.13 17.41 9.76
C GLU A 6 2.22 16.79 11.17
N GLU A 7 1.18 16.07 11.59
CA GLU A 7 1.13 15.39 12.89
C GLU A 7 2.09 14.19 12.88
N ILE A 8 3.03 14.21 13.79
CA ILE A 8 3.96 13.11 14.06
C ILE A 8 3.50 12.34 15.29
N ALA A 9 3.90 11.07 15.38
CA ALA A 9 3.68 10.26 16.57
C ALA A 9 4.52 10.76 17.75
N ASP A 10 4.07 10.52 18.97
CA ASP A 10 4.88 10.77 20.17
C ASP A 10 5.98 9.70 20.33
N PHE A 11 5.66 8.46 19.93
CA PHE A 11 6.52 7.30 20.10
C PHE A 11 6.70 6.50 18.82
N ILE A 12 7.85 5.82 18.75
CA ILE A 12 8.23 4.83 17.74
C ILE A 12 8.62 3.53 18.44
N TRP A 13 8.30 2.39 17.85
CA TRP A 13 8.85 1.11 18.26
C TRP A 13 10.15 0.85 17.51
N ARG A 14 11.24 0.56 18.22
CA ARG A 14 12.56 0.30 17.64
C ARG A 14 13.26 -0.85 18.35
N ASN A 15 13.52 -1.93 17.63
CA ASN A 15 14.28 -3.10 18.11
C ASN A 15 13.82 -3.64 19.48
N GLY A 16 12.51 -3.77 19.71
CA GLY A 16 11.95 -4.30 20.94
C GLY A 16 11.60 -3.26 22.01
N GLN A 17 11.68 -1.97 21.71
CA GLN A 17 11.43 -0.90 22.67
C GLN A 17 10.58 0.23 22.09
N ILE A 18 9.67 0.78 22.88
CA ILE A 18 9.02 2.05 22.61
C ILE A 18 9.99 3.18 23.01
N ILE A 19 10.28 4.06 22.08
CA ILE A 19 11.15 5.22 22.28
C ILE A 19 10.44 6.50 21.84
N PRO A 20 10.76 7.68 22.39
CA PRO A 20 10.29 8.95 21.90
C PRO A 20 10.65 9.15 20.41
N TRP A 21 9.73 9.71 19.65
CA TRP A 21 9.95 9.94 18.21
C TRP A 21 11.24 10.71 17.92
N ALA A 22 11.56 11.72 18.72
CA ALA A 22 12.75 12.56 18.56
C ALA A 22 14.08 11.79 18.76
N GLU A 23 14.05 10.64 19.42
CA GLU A 23 15.24 9.79 19.66
C GLU A 23 15.47 8.78 18.52
N ALA A 24 14.51 8.61 17.63
CA ALA A 24 14.57 7.68 16.51
C ALA A 24 15.47 8.22 15.38
N THR A 25 16.74 8.39 15.64
CA THR A 25 17.72 8.93 14.70
C THR A 25 18.65 7.86 14.16
N ILE A 26 19.16 8.06 12.94
CA ILE A 26 20.22 7.23 12.34
C ILE A 26 21.38 8.12 11.91
N HIS A 27 22.59 7.55 11.96
CA HIS A 27 23.77 8.27 11.49
C HIS A 27 23.70 8.48 9.97
N VAL A 28 24.10 9.66 9.49
CA VAL A 28 24.04 10.01 8.06
C VAL A 28 24.71 8.97 7.14
N ASN A 29 25.79 8.32 7.60
CA ASN A 29 26.48 7.27 6.84
C ASN A 29 25.68 5.94 6.76
N ALA A 30 24.59 5.77 7.51
CA ALA A 30 23.70 4.63 7.45
C ALA A 30 22.45 4.88 6.59
N VAL A 31 22.23 6.13 6.14
CA VAL A 31 21.04 6.53 5.34
C VAL A 31 20.88 5.68 4.08
N GLY A 32 21.98 5.32 3.39
CA GLY A 32 21.94 4.48 2.20
C GLY A 32 21.30 3.11 2.45
N HIS A 33 21.61 2.46 3.57
CA HIS A 33 20.99 1.18 3.96
C HIS A 33 19.50 1.34 4.23
N ALA A 34 19.12 2.37 4.99
CA ALA A 34 17.73 2.62 5.33
C ALA A 34 16.87 3.00 4.11
N SER A 35 17.41 3.88 3.23
CA SER A 35 16.64 4.46 2.13
C SER A 35 16.67 3.66 0.82
N VAL A 36 17.71 2.86 0.58
CA VAL A 36 17.84 2.09 -0.67
C VAL A 36 17.46 0.63 -0.47
N ALA A 37 18.05 0.00 0.55
CA ALA A 37 17.89 -1.44 0.80
C ALA A 37 16.80 -1.77 1.84
N GLY A 38 16.09 -0.76 2.35
CA GLY A 38 15.04 -0.96 3.36
C GLY A 38 13.83 -1.68 2.80
N ILE A 39 13.40 -2.72 3.52
CA ILE A 39 12.14 -3.44 3.30
C ILE A 39 11.09 -2.81 4.20
N PHE A 40 9.89 -2.59 3.70
CA PHE A 40 8.85 -1.95 4.49
C PHE A 40 7.45 -2.52 4.22
N GLU A 41 6.54 -2.24 5.11
CA GLU A 41 5.10 -2.43 4.91
C GLU A 41 4.34 -1.12 5.05
N GLY A 42 3.12 -1.13 4.55
CA GLY A 42 2.14 -0.07 4.77
C GLY A 42 0.84 -0.71 5.21
N ILE A 43 0.48 -0.50 6.45
CA ILE A 43 -0.70 -1.06 7.11
C ILE A 43 -1.59 0.10 7.52
N LYS A 44 -2.89 -0.10 7.56
CA LYS A 44 -3.83 0.93 8.01
C LYS A 44 -4.69 0.40 9.14
N ALA A 45 -4.91 1.25 10.13
CA ALA A 45 -5.88 1.04 11.19
C ALA A 45 -7.01 2.05 11.06
N TYR A 46 -8.24 1.58 11.31
CA TYR A 46 -9.48 2.35 11.14
C TYR A 46 -10.18 2.50 12.48
N TRP A 47 -10.53 3.72 12.82
CA TRP A 47 -11.26 4.03 14.03
C TRP A 47 -12.76 3.80 13.84
N ASN A 48 -13.36 3.07 14.78
CA ASN A 48 -14.79 2.88 14.86
C ASN A 48 -15.33 3.64 16.08
N GLU A 49 -16.01 4.75 15.85
CA GLU A 49 -16.53 5.60 16.92
C GLU A 49 -17.65 4.94 17.76
N GLU A 50 -18.46 4.06 17.14
CA GLU A 50 -19.56 3.39 17.85
C GLU A 50 -19.04 2.35 18.85
N GLN A 51 -17.91 1.73 18.54
CA GLN A 51 -17.30 0.69 19.36
C GLN A 51 -16.14 1.24 20.22
N GLU A 52 -15.75 2.49 20.00
CA GLU A 52 -14.56 3.13 20.59
C GLU A 52 -13.30 2.26 20.40
N GLU A 53 -13.16 1.64 19.20
CA GLU A 53 -12.11 0.69 18.90
C GLU A 53 -11.33 1.08 17.64
N LEU A 54 -10.02 0.85 17.67
CA LEU A 54 -9.13 0.99 16.54
C LEU A 54 -8.82 -0.39 15.97
N TYR A 55 -9.22 -0.66 14.73
CA TYR A 55 -9.01 -1.94 14.07
C TYR A 55 -7.86 -1.86 13.08
N VAL A 56 -6.78 -2.63 13.32
CA VAL A 56 -5.73 -2.83 12.32
C VAL A 56 -6.26 -3.77 11.25
N PHE A 57 -6.32 -3.30 10.01
CA PHE A 57 -6.91 -4.05 8.91
C PHE A 57 -5.92 -5.00 8.27
N ARG A 58 -6.26 -6.30 8.25
CA ARG A 58 -5.49 -7.41 7.66
C ARG A 58 -4.02 -7.43 8.11
N LEU A 59 -3.82 -7.26 9.41
CA LEU A 59 -2.49 -7.21 10.00
C LEU A 59 -1.66 -8.44 9.64
N GLU A 60 -2.23 -9.63 9.76
CA GLU A 60 -1.53 -10.90 9.56
C GLU A 60 -0.98 -11.05 8.14
N GLU A 61 -1.77 -10.70 7.13
CA GLU A 61 -1.35 -10.81 5.73
C GLU A 61 -0.30 -9.76 5.37
N HIS A 62 -0.38 -8.58 5.95
CA HIS A 62 0.67 -7.57 5.83
C HIS A 62 1.98 -8.05 6.46
N LEU A 63 1.93 -8.63 7.65
CA LEU A 63 3.11 -9.17 8.32
C LEU A 63 3.70 -10.36 7.58
N GLU A 64 2.88 -11.23 7.01
CA GLU A 64 3.33 -12.33 6.16
C GLU A 64 4.10 -11.80 4.93
N ARG A 65 3.55 -10.81 4.22
CA ARG A 65 4.22 -10.19 3.08
C ARG A 65 5.53 -9.50 3.47
N PHE A 66 5.56 -8.84 4.64
CA PHE A 66 6.77 -8.26 5.19
C PHE A 66 7.87 -9.31 5.44
N LEU A 67 7.53 -10.40 6.10
CA LEU A 67 8.43 -11.52 6.36
C LEU A 67 8.92 -12.19 5.07
N ASN A 68 8.04 -12.35 4.08
CA ASN A 68 8.41 -12.86 2.75
C ASN A 68 9.41 -11.92 2.05
N SER A 69 9.23 -10.61 2.15
CA SER A 69 10.18 -9.62 1.61
C SER A 69 11.54 -9.70 2.29
N ILE A 70 11.58 -9.81 3.62
CA ILE A 70 12.81 -9.97 4.42
C ILE A 70 13.56 -11.25 4.02
N ARG A 71 12.81 -12.36 3.85
CA ARG A 71 13.37 -13.65 3.42
C ARG A 71 14.00 -13.56 2.02
N MET A 72 13.34 -12.87 1.07
CA MET A 72 13.85 -12.72 -0.30
C MET A 72 15.20 -11.99 -0.34
N VAL A 73 15.40 -10.98 0.51
CA VAL A 73 16.68 -10.25 0.59
C VAL A 73 17.70 -10.88 1.55
N ARG A 74 17.35 -12.01 2.17
CA ARG A 74 18.24 -12.79 3.07
C ARG A 74 18.78 -11.98 4.26
N TYR A 75 17.97 -11.11 4.81
CA TYR A 75 18.34 -10.37 6.02
C TYR A 75 18.35 -11.27 7.26
N GLY A 76 19.26 -11.01 8.22
CA GLY A 76 19.19 -11.58 9.55
C GLY A 76 17.98 -10.99 10.28
N PHE A 77 17.12 -11.87 10.81
CA PHE A 77 15.88 -11.44 11.44
C PHE A 77 15.47 -12.44 12.53
N ASP A 78 15.31 -11.97 13.74
CA ASP A 78 15.09 -12.81 14.93
C ASP A 78 13.65 -12.69 15.48
N TYR A 79 12.79 -11.84 14.88
CA TYR A 79 11.41 -11.66 15.31
C TYR A 79 10.47 -12.62 14.58
N THR A 80 9.54 -13.19 15.33
CA THR A 80 8.43 -13.98 14.77
C THR A 80 7.31 -13.06 14.26
N ARG A 81 6.33 -13.63 13.55
CA ARG A 81 5.12 -12.89 13.16
C ARG A 81 4.35 -12.40 14.39
N GLN A 82 4.32 -13.21 15.48
CA GLN A 82 3.66 -12.84 16.72
C GLN A 82 4.36 -11.64 17.41
N ASP A 83 5.69 -11.60 17.43
CA ASP A 83 6.44 -10.47 17.99
C ASP A 83 6.12 -9.17 17.22
N LEU A 84 6.00 -9.24 15.88
CA LEU A 84 5.62 -8.09 15.06
C LEU A 84 4.18 -7.64 15.30
N HIS A 85 3.25 -8.60 15.47
CA HIS A 85 1.87 -8.33 15.81
C HIS A 85 1.78 -7.56 17.13
N GLU A 86 2.43 -8.07 18.17
CA GLU A 86 2.48 -7.43 19.49
C GLU A 86 3.12 -6.05 19.44
N ALA A 87 4.24 -5.90 18.70
CA ALA A 87 4.92 -4.62 18.53
C ALA A 87 4.04 -3.54 17.86
N VAL A 88 3.22 -3.92 16.87
CA VAL A 88 2.26 -3.01 16.24
C VAL A 88 1.21 -2.54 17.25
N LEU A 89 0.62 -3.48 18.02
CA LEU A 89 -0.40 -3.13 19.01
C LEU A 89 0.19 -2.29 20.15
N GLU A 90 1.39 -2.63 20.65
CA GLU A 90 2.10 -1.88 21.66
C GLU A 90 2.33 -0.42 21.22
N LEU A 91 2.80 -0.22 20.00
CA LEU A 91 3.03 1.12 19.45
C LEU A 91 1.73 1.95 19.37
N LEU A 92 0.65 1.34 18.86
CA LEU A 92 -0.63 2.03 18.72
C LEU A 92 -1.23 2.40 20.09
N LYS A 93 -1.08 1.54 21.09
CA LYS A 93 -1.48 1.81 22.48
C LYS A 93 -0.64 2.93 23.10
N ALA A 94 0.69 2.92 22.90
CA ALA A 94 1.58 3.95 23.41
C ALA A 94 1.27 5.36 22.85
N ASN A 95 0.83 5.44 21.59
CA ASN A 95 0.43 6.69 20.94
C ASN A 95 -1.05 7.07 21.18
N GLU A 96 -1.82 6.27 21.88
CA GLU A 96 -3.22 6.53 22.28
C GLU A 96 -4.15 6.98 21.15
N TYR A 97 -3.97 6.45 19.95
CA TYR A 97 -4.75 6.85 18.78
C TYR A 97 -6.26 6.57 18.93
N ARG A 98 -7.08 7.57 18.58
CA ARG A 98 -8.54 7.52 18.50
C ARG A 98 -9.01 8.04 17.13
N ARG A 99 -8.28 7.70 16.09
CA ARG A 99 -8.50 8.08 14.69
C ARG A 99 -7.81 7.12 13.76
N ASP A 100 -8.09 7.22 12.47
CA ASP A 100 -7.41 6.41 11.45
C ASP A 100 -5.90 6.68 11.43
N VAL A 101 -5.13 5.60 11.32
CA VAL A 101 -3.66 5.62 11.43
C VAL A 101 -3.04 4.81 10.31
N TYR A 102 -1.96 5.34 9.74
CA TYR A 102 -1.05 4.57 8.90
C TYR A 102 0.12 4.05 9.74
N ILE A 103 0.50 2.79 9.52
CA ILE A 103 1.54 2.09 10.27
C ILE A 103 2.57 1.59 9.27
N ARG A 104 3.85 1.85 9.53
CA ARG A 104 4.94 1.49 8.64
C ARG A 104 6.05 0.73 9.36
N PRO A 105 5.96 -0.62 9.43
CA PRO A 105 7.12 -1.42 9.76
C PRO A 105 8.16 -1.32 8.65
N TYR A 106 9.42 -1.11 9.01
CA TYR A 106 10.50 -1.21 8.06
C TYR A 106 11.80 -1.71 8.70
N ILE A 107 12.62 -2.40 7.91
CA ILE A 107 13.85 -3.05 8.32
C ILE A 107 14.96 -2.78 7.31
N PHE A 108 16.17 -2.58 7.82
CA PHE A 108 17.37 -2.45 6.99
C PHE A 108 18.59 -3.06 7.71
N GLN A 109 19.62 -3.42 6.94
CA GLN A 109 20.86 -3.93 7.53
C GLN A 109 21.60 -2.83 8.28
N LYS A 110 22.15 -3.16 9.47
CA LYS A 110 23.06 -2.28 10.19
C LYS A 110 24.38 -2.18 9.43
N GLY A 111 24.84 -0.94 9.18
CA GLY A 111 26.10 -0.73 8.48
C GLY A 111 26.25 0.69 7.95
N LEU A 112 27.40 0.96 7.39
CA LEU A 112 27.71 2.23 6.76
C LEU A 112 27.50 2.13 5.24
N VAL A 113 27.20 3.26 4.59
CA VAL A 113 26.90 3.30 3.14
C VAL A 113 28.01 2.68 2.29
N ARG A 114 29.28 2.75 2.72
CA ARG A 114 30.42 2.09 2.03
C ARG A 114 30.33 0.57 1.98
N GLU A 115 29.49 -0.05 2.81
CA GLU A 115 29.29 -1.49 2.90
C GLU A 115 28.05 -1.95 2.10
N LEU A 116 27.29 -1.03 1.51
CA LEU A 116 26.02 -1.31 0.86
C LEU A 116 26.13 -2.37 -0.25
N LEU A 117 27.25 -2.38 -0.98
CA LEU A 117 27.48 -3.34 -2.06
C LEU A 117 28.12 -4.67 -1.58
N GLN A 118 28.41 -4.79 -0.28
CA GLN A 118 28.94 -6.04 0.28
C GLN A 118 27.80 -7.00 0.56
N ALA A 119 27.75 -8.10 -0.14
CA ALA A 119 26.78 -9.16 0.11
C ALA A 119 27.07 -9.86 1.44
N GLN A 120 26.23 -9.66 2.44
CA GLN A 120 26.37 -10.26 3.77
C GLN A 120 25.02 -10.89 4.20
N PRO A 121 24.69 -12.09 3.72
CA PRO A 121 23.51 -12.82 4.17
C PRO A 121 23.50 -12.99 5.70
N GLY A 122 22.34 -12.82 6.32
CA GLY A 122 22.22 -12.95 7.80
C GLY A 122 22.85 -11.82 8.61
N LYS A 123 23.33 -10.74 7.98
CA LYS A 123 23.84 -9.58 8.72
C LYS A 123 22.73 -8.97 9.59
N ALA A 124 23.12 -8.55 10.80
CA ALA A 124 22.21 -7.91 11.76
C ALA A 124 21.47 -6.72 11.15
N THR A 125 20.20 -6.61 11.49
CA THR A 125 19.29 -5.59 10.99
C THR A 125 18.84 -4.65 12.10
N GLU A 126 18.19 -3.59 11.69
CA GLU A 126 17.45 -2.67 12.55
C GLU A 126 16.01 -2.65 12.08
N LEU A 127 15.08 -2.93 12.99
CA LEU A 127 13.65 -2.93 12.77
C LEU A 127 13.03 -1.72 13.46
N ILE A 128 12.22 -0.99 12.72
CA ILE A 128 11.50 0.18 13.19
C ILE A 128 10.04 0.02 12.78
N ILE A 129 9.13 0.41 13.65
CA ILE A 129 7.71 0.59 13.31
C ILE A 129 7.35 2.02 13.68
N ASP A 130 7.01 2.82 12.69
CA ASP A 130 6.46 4.16 12.87
C ASP A 130 4.96 4.20 12.54
N SER A 131 4.29 5.25 12.98
CA SER A 131 2.87 5.45 12.73
C SER A 131 2.54 6.94 12.72
N TRP A 132 1.48 7.30 12.01
CA TRP A 132 0.97 8.68 11.98
C TRP A 132 -0.52 8.71 11.64
N PRO A 133 -1.26 9.73 12.09
CA PRO A 133 -2.64 9.93 11.68
C PRO A 133 -2.76 10.02 10.16
N PHE A 134 -3.69 9.30 9.59
CA PHE A 134 -3.88 9.24 8.15
C PHE A 134 -5.35 9.07 7.80
N SER A 135 -5.99 10.18 7.44
CA SER A 135 -7.42 10.21 7.16
C SER A 135 -7.82 9.23 6.05
N SER A 136 -8.96 8.60 6.26
CA SER A 136 -9.66 7.76 5.31
C SER A 136 -10.74 8.55 4.55
N TYR A 137 -11.52 7.86 3.74
CA TYR A 137 -12.72 8.40 3.06
C TYR A 137 -12.42 9.56 2.12
N ARG A 138 -11.73 9.23 1.05
CA ARG A 138 -11.53 10.19 -0.03
C ARG A 138 -12.87 10.56 -0.65
N ASP A 139 -12.97 11.82 -1.04
CA ASP A 139 -14.10 12.30 -1.80
C ASP A 139 -14.16 11.58 -3.16
N MET A 140 -15.10 10.66 -3.32
CA MET A 140 -15.29 9.88 -4.53
C MET A 140 -15.73 10.72 -5.74
N ASN A 141 -16.00 12.02 -5.56
CA ASN A 141 -16.21 12.96 -6.65
C ASN A 141 -14.90 13.48 -7.26
N GLN A 142 -13.78 13.30 -6.54
CA GLN A 142 -12.44 13.67 -7.00
C GLN A 142 -11.78 12.48 -7.71
N ALA A 143 -12.02 12.34 -9.01
CA ALA A 143 -11.37 11.32 -9.83
C ALA A 143 -10.12 11.87 -10.51
N LEU A 144 -9.06 11.05 -10.62
CA LEU A 144 -7.75 11.43 -11.13
C LEU A 144 -7.72 11.58 -12.65
N GLN A 145 -6.95 12.54 -13.13
CA GLN A 145 -6.50 12.64 -14.52
C GLN A 145 -5.13 11.97 -14.63
N VAL A 146 -5.05 10.84 -15.31
CA VAL A 146 -3.81 10.07 -15.38
C VAL A 146 -3.22 10.06 -16.80
N CYS A 147 -1.92 9.76 -16.90
CA CYS A 147 -1.26 9.48 -18.17
C CYS A 147 -0.65 8.08 -18.19
N VAL A 148 -0.44 7.53 -19.37
CA VAL A 148 0.43 6.35 -19.53
C VAL A 148 1.88 6.83 -19.52
N SER A 149 2.65 6.35 -18.53
CA SER A 149 4.05 6.73 -18.34
C SER A 149 4.94 6.27 -19.50
N SER A 150 5.98 7.08 -19.81
CA SER A 150 7.10 6.67 -20.64
C SER A 150 8.08 5.75 -19.91
N TRP A 151 8.08 5.76 -18.57
CA TRP A 151 8.89 4.88 -17.75
C TRP A 151 8.26 3.48 -17.69
N THR A 152 9.05 2.46 -18.02
CA THR A 152 8.64 1.06 -17.89
C THR A 152 8.72 0.63 -16.43
N ARG A 153 7.75 -0.19 -16.00
CA ARG A 153 7.74 -0.79 -14.66
C ARG A 153 8.92 -1.78 -14.52
N ILE A 154 9.53 -1.81 -13.35
CA ILE A 154 10.55 -2.80 -13.00
C ILE A 154 10.03 -4.23 -13.24
N SER A 155 10.89 -5.13 -13.72
CA SER A 155 10.56 -6.54 -13.95
C SER A 155 11.13 -7.45 -12.87
N ASP A 156 10.60 -8.68 -12.77
CA ASP A 156 10.92 -9.61 -11.69
C ASP A 156 12.41 -9.99 -11.63
N ASN A 157 13.09 -10.09 -12.78
CA ASN A 157 14.53 -10.39 -12.85
C ASN A 157 15.44 -9.17 -12.75
N VAL A 158 14.88 -7.95 -12.69
CA VAL A 158 15.64 -6.69 -12.53
C VAL A 158 15.56 -6.23 -11.08
N MET A 159 14.34 -5.95 -10.62
CA MET A 159 14.02 -5.58 -9.24
C MET A 159 12.62 -6.13 -8.95
N PRO A 160 12.49 -7.27 -8.25
CA PRO A 160 11.21 -7.98 -8.18
C PRO A 160 10.10 -7.09 -7.57
N PRO A 161 8.99 -6.85 -8.30
CA PRO A 161 7.88 -6.01 -7.82
C PRO A 161 7.21 -6.58 -6.57
N ARG A 162 7.27 -7.90 -6.40
CA ARG A 162 6.78 -8.64 -5.23
C ARG A 162 7.50 -8.22 -3.94
N LEU A 163 8.74 -7.77 -4.06
CA LEU A 163 9.56 -7.28 -2.96
C LEU A 163 9.16 -5.84 -2.63
N LYS A 164 8.57 -5.62 -1.44
CA LYS A 164 8.19 -4.28 -0.98
C LYS A 164 9.40 -3.57 -0.38
N CYS A 165 10.23 -2.99 -1.25
CA CYS A 165 11.50 -2.33 -0.93
C CYS A 165 11.48 -0.86 -1.37
N PHE A 166 12.10 0.03 -0.59
CA PHE A 166 12.13 1.47 -0.92
C PHE A 166 12.73 1.77 -2.29
N SER A 167 13.78 1.03 -2.71
CA SER A 167 14.38 1.22 -4.04
C SER A 167 13.41 0.98 -5.19
N ASN A 168 12.47 0.04 -5.06
CA ASN A 168 11.47 -0.25 -6.09
C ASN A 168 10.53 0.94 -6.34
N TYR A 169 10.30 1.76 -5.31
CA TYR A 169 9.46 2.96 -5.40
C TYR A 169 10.11 4.10 -6.16
N HIS A 170 11.45 4.08 -6.32
CA HIS A 170 12.14 5.12 -7.09
C HIS A 170 11.75 5.10 -8.57
N ASN A 171 11.55 3.92 -9.16
CA ASN A 171 11.02 3.78 -10.52
C ASN A 171 9.64 4.46 -10.67
N GLY A 172 8.73 4.18 -9.75
CA GLY A 172 7.43 4.82 -9.72
C GLY A 172 7.49 6.33 -9.45
N ARG A 173 8.46 6.78 -8.62
CA ARG A 173 8.67 8.22 -8.36
C ARG A 173 9.09 8.98 -9.61
N LEU A 174 9.94 8.42 -10.46
CA LEU A 174 10.31 9.03 -11.74
C LEU A 174 9.08 9.19 -12.62
N ALA A 175 8.27 8.14 -12.77
CA ALA A 175 7.03 8.20 -13.53
C ALA A 175 6.04 9.25 -12.99
N ALA A 176 5.90 9.33 -11.66
CA ALA A 176 5.02 10.30 -11.02
C ALA A 176 5.49 11.75 -11.24
N MET A 177 6.81 12.00 -11.19
CA MET A 177 7.36 13.32 -11.44
C MET A 177 7.07 13.78 -12.88
N ASP A 178 7.26 12.92 -13.87
CA ASP A 178 6.97 13.25 -15.27
C ASP A 178 5.47 13.51 -15.48
N ALA A 179 4.60 12.73 -14.85
CA ALA A 179 3.15 12.94 -14.89
C ALA A 179 2.76 14.33 -14.35
N VAL A 180 3.29 14.71 -13.19
CA VAL A 180 3.02 16.02 -12.58
C VAL A 180 3.54 17.17 -13.47
N VAL A 181 4.75 17.05 -14.00
CA VAL A 181 5.31 18.07 -14.94
C VAL A 181 4.45 18.19 -16.19
N ALA A 182 3.86 17.09 -16.68
CA ALA A 182 2.95 17.08 -17.82
C ALA A 182 1.50 17.50 -17.49
N GLY A 183 1.22 17.88 -16.23
CA GLY A 183 -0.09 18.37 -15.79
C GLY A 183 -1.13 17.25 -15.57
N TYR A 184 -0.67 16.06 -15.15
CA TYR A 184 -1.52 14.96 -14.71
C TYR A 184 -1.36 14.74 -13.20
N ASP A 185 -2.35 14.07 -12.60
CA ASP A 185 -2.31 13.75 -11.17
C ASP A 185 -1.43 12.55 -10.86
N TRP A 186 -1.45 11.51 -11.76
CA TRP A 186 -0.76 10.25 -11.52
C TRP A 186 -0.49 9.48 -12.82
N PRO A 187 0.52 8.59 -12.89
CA PRO A 187 0.75 7.75 -14.05
C PRO A 187 0.20 6.33 -13.90
N VAL A 188 -0.13 5.73 -15.04
CA VAL A 188 -0.23 4.28 -15.25
C VAL A 188 1.07 3.80 -15.85
N MET A 189 1.67 2.75 -15.31
CA MET A 189 2.91 2.17 -15.83
C MET A 189 2.63 0.91 -16.67
N LEU A 190 3.47 0.68 -17.67
CA LEU A 190 3.44 -0.52 -18.51
C LEU A 190 4.65 -1.40 -18.22
N ASP A 191 4.56 -2.69 -18.49
CA ASP A 191 5.72 -3.58 -18.55
C ASP A 191 6.54 -3.38 -19.84
N ASP A 192 7.63 -4.13 -20.00
CA ASP A 192 8.52 -4.08 -21.17
C ASP A 192 7.86 -4.60 -22.46
N ARG A 193 6.70 -5.28 -22.36
CA ARG A 193 5.87 -5.73 -23.49
C ARG A 193 4.74 -4.74 -23.81
N GLY A 194 4.66 -3.63 -23.10
CA GLY A 194 3.61 -2.63 -23.27
C GLY A 194 2.27 -3.00 -22.63
N LYS A 195 2.22 -4.00 -21.75
CA LYS A 195 1.01 -4.37 -20.99
C LYS A 195 0.87 -3.49 -19.76
N VAL A 196 -0.37 -3.20 -19.40
CA VAL A 196 -0.69 -2.42 -18.19
C VAL A 196 -0.27 -3.19 -16.94
N THR A 197 0.40 -2.49 -16.03
CA THR A 197 0.83 -3.02 -14.73
C THR A 197 0.05 -2.37 -13.58
N GLU A 198 0.61 -1.36 -12.99
CA GLU A 198 0.05 -0.64 -11.84
C GLU A 198 0.45 0.84 -11.89
N GLY A 199 0.03 1.62 -10.92
CA GLY A 199 0.61 2.94 -10.64
C GLY A 199 1.84 2.87 -9.74
N PRO A 200 2.54 3.97 -9.46
CA PRO A 200 3.73 4.03 -8.61
C PRO A 200 3.60 3.43 -7.21
N GLY A 201 2.41 3.36 -6.65
CA GLY A 201 2.19 2.85 -5.29
C GLY A 201 0.81 2.24 -5.06
N ALA A 202 0.10 1.89 -6.14
CA ALA A 202 -1.24 1.32 -6.07
C ALA A 202 -1.51 0.43 -7.29
N CYS A 203 -2.19 -0.71 -7.09
CA CYS A 203 -2.64 -1.56 -8.18
C CYS A 203 -3.75 -0.88 -8.97
N LEU A 204 -3.83 -1.17 -10.27
CA LEU A 204 -4.87 -0.67 -11.16
C LEU A 204 -5.90 -1.76 -11.45
N LEU A 205 -7.18 -1.40 -11.41
CA LEU A 205 -8.30 -2.21 -11.88
C LEU A 205 -9.13 -1.39 -12.87
N LEU A 206 -9.78 -2.06 -13.80
CA LEU A 206 -10.69 -1.42 -14.75
C LEU A 206 -11.99 -2.21 -14.88
N VAL A 207 -13.04 -1.52 -15.31
CA VAL A 207 -14.35 -2.13 -15.59
C VAL A 207 -14.60 -2.09 -17.09
N ARG A 208 -15.02 -3.21 -17.66
CA ARG A 208 -15.53 -3.29 -19.02
C ARG A 208 -16.76 -4.18 -19.07
N LYS A 209 -17.86 -3.67 -19.65
CA LYS A 209 -19.12 -4.42 -19.83
C LYS A 209 -19.59 -5.07 -18.52
N GLY A 210 -19.50 -4.33 -17.41
CA GLY A 210 -19.95 -4.78 -16.10
C GLY A 210 -19.04 -5.79 -15.40
N ARG A 211 -17.84 -6.08 -15.93
CA ARG A 211 -16.85 -6.99 -15.36
C ARG A 211 -15.63 -6.18 -14.87
N VAL A 212 -15.14 -6.50 -13.69
CA VAL A 212 -13.87 -5.95 -13.20
C VAL A 212 -12.70 -6.76 -13.76
N ILE A 213 -11.70 -6.08 -14.27
CA ILE A 213 -10.50 -6.69 -14.86
C ILE A 213 -9.27 -6.13 -14.12
N ALA A 214 -8.35 -7.00 -13.78
CA ALA A 214 -7.10 -6.64 -13.12
C ALA A 214 -5.89 -7.29 -13.80
N PRO A 215 -4.76 -6.58 -13.97
CA PRO A 215 -3.51 -7.22 -14.35
C PRO A 215 -3.17 -8.36 -13.37
N PRO A 216 -2.70 -9.53 -13.84
CA PRO A 216 -2.29 -10.62 -12.96
C PRO A 216 -1.03 -10.28 -12.19
N VAL A 217 -0.74 -10.98 -11.11
CA VAL A 217 0.47 -10.77 -10.30
C VAL A 217 1.78 -10.95 -11.08
N THR A 218 1.72 -11.63 -12.21
CA THR A 218 2.85 -11.80 -13.14
C THR A 218 3.10 -10.60 -14.06
N SER A 219 2.24 -9.58 -14.01
CA SER A 219 2.37 -8.34 -14.80
C SER A 219 3.17 -7.26 -14.05
N ALA A 220 4.26 -7.63 -13.41
CA ALA A 220 5.18 -6.71 -12.72
C ALA A 220 4.50 -5.81 -11.67
N ILE A 221 3.53 -6.35 -10.93
CA ILE A 221 2.81 -5.66 -9.85
C ILE A 221 3.18 -6.19 -8.47
N LEU A 222 2.95 -5.38 -7.44
CA LEU A 222 3.00 -5.84 -6.06
C LEU A 222 1.78 -6.73 -5.75
N GLU A 223 1.98 -7.82 -5.01
CA GLU A 223 0.89 -8.63 -4.44
C GLU A 223 0.19 -7.82 -3.34
N SER A 224 -0.93 -7.20 -3.70
CA SER A 224 -1.60 -6.22 -2.84
C SER A 224 -2.69 -6.85 -1.98
N VAL A 225 -2.59 -6.68 -0.66
CA VAL A 225 -3.61 -7.09 0.32
C VAL A 225 -4.96 -6.40 0.03
N THR A 226 -4.93 -5.09 -0.30
CA THR A 226 -6.15 -4.36 -0.67
C THR A 226 -6.81 -4.93 -1.93
N ARG A 227 -6.02 -5.27 -2.96
CA ARG A 227 -6.53 -5.88 -4.19
C ARG A 227 -7.22 -7.22 -3.92
N GLU A 228 -6.65 -8.07 -3.09
CA GLU A 228 -7.27 -9.33 -2.67
C GLU A 228 -8.57 -9.10 -1.91
N THR A 229 -8.57 -8.13 -0.99
CA THR A 229 -9.81 -7.72 -0.31
C THR A 229 -10.91 -7.35 -1.31
N ILE A 230 -10.57 -6.56 -2.35
CA ILE A 230 -11.54 -6.18 -3.37
C ILE A 230 -12.08 -7.42 -4.11
N PHE A 231 -11.25 -8.40 -4.45
CA PHE A 231 -11.72 -9.63 -5.11
C PHE A 231 -12.69 -10.41 -4.25
N THR A 232 -12.40 -10.58 -2.96
CA THR A 232 -13.34 -11.21 -2.02
C THR A 232 -14.67 -10.43 -1.94
N LEU A 233 -14.61 -9.09 -1.87
CA LEU A 233 -15.82 -8.26 -1.85
C LEU A 233 -16.61 -8.35 -3.17
N LEU A 234 -15.95 -8.44 -4.31
CA LEU A 234 -16.62 -8.64 -5.60
C LEU A 234 -17.37 -9.95 -5.66
N GLU A 235 -16.75 -11.03 -5.17
CA GLU A 235 -17.31 -12.37 -5.20
C GLU A 235 -18.42 -12.55 -4.16
N GLU A 236 -18.14 -12.26 -2.89
CA GLU A 236 -19.01 -12.61 -1.77
C GLU A 236 -20.09 -11.58 -1.47
N VAL A 237 -19.83 -10.30 -1.77
CA VAL A 237 -20.68 -9.18 -1.36
C VAL A 237 -21.44 -8.57 -2.52
N LEU A 238 -20.72 -8.22 -3.57
CA LEU A 238 -21.24 -7.42 -4.66
C LEU A 238 -21.79 -8.27 -5.80
N GLN A 239 -21.40 -9.53 -5.89
CA GLN A 239 -21.73 -10.46 -6.97
C GLN A 239 -21.41 -9.87 -8.34
N ILE A 240 -20.25 -9.20 -8.45
CA ILE A 240 -19.75 -8.61 -9.67
C ILE A 240 -18.68 -9.53 -10.25
N PRO A 241 -18.82 -9.99 -11.50
CA PRO A 241 -17.82 -10.84 -12.12
C PRO A 241 -16.48 -10.11 -12.26
N PHE A 242 -15.38 -10.80 -11.97
CA PHE A 242 -14.04 -10.27 -12.18
C PHE A 242 -13.14 -11.29 -12.86
N GLU A 243 -12.05 -10.81 -13.44
CA GLU A 243 -11.03 -11.66 -14.04
C GLU A 243 -9.64 -11.05 -13.90
N GLN A 244 -8.64 -11.91 -13.82
CA GLN A 244 -7.24 -11.51 -13.82
C GLN A 244 -6.64 -11.93 -15.17
N ARG A 245 -6.25 -10.96 -15.97
CA ARG A 245 -5.59 -11.16 -17.26
C ARG A 245 -4.71 -9.98 -17.64
N GLU A 246 -3.85 -10.19 -18.61
CA GLU A 246 -3.11 -9.08 -19.22
C GLU A 246 -4.07 -8.05 -19.81
N VAL A 247 -3.70 -6.79 -19.70
CA VAL A 247 -4.46 -5.64 -20.17
C VAL A 247 -3.60 -4.87 -21.17
N ASP A 248 -4.11 -4.63 -22.35
CA ASP A 248 -3.46 -3.82 -23.36
C ASP A 248 -3.59 -2.33 -23.02
N ARG A 249 -2.55 -1.53 -23.35
CA ARG A 249 -2.60 -0.07 -23.17
C ARG A 249 -3.89 0.55 -23.70
N THR A 250 -4.34 0.14 -24.89
CA THR A 250 -5.52 0.73 -25.54
C THR A 250 -6.83 0.36 -24.86
N GLU A 251 -6.86 -0.67 -24.01
CA GLU A 251 -8.05 -0.97 -23.21
C GLU A 251 -8.36 0.12 -22.18
N LEU A 252 -7.35 0.87 -21.73
CA LEU A 252 -7.55 2.01 -20.84
C LEU A 252 -8.44 3.08 -21.47
N TYR A 253 -8.36 3.26 -22.81
CA TYR A 253 -9.12 4.30 -23.53
C TYR A 253 -10.57 3.91 -23.81
N VAL A 254 -10.91 2.63 -23.63
CA VAL A 254 -12.26 2.10 -23.89
C VAL A 254 -12.87 1.44 -22.65
N ALA A 255 -12.25 1.63 -21.49
CA ALA A 255 -12.77 1.18 -20.21
C ALA A 255 -14.01 2.00 -19.81
N ASP A 256 -14.97 1.33 -19.18
CA ASP A 256 -16.15 1.99 -18.61
C ASP A 256 -15.79 2.73 -17.31
N GLU A 257 -14.91 2.14 -16.49
CA GLU A 257 -14.38 2.71 -15.26
C GLU A 257 -12.92 2.27 -15.07
N ILE A 258 -12.10 3.10 -14.41
CA ILE A 258 -10.75 2.76 -13.96
C ILE A 258 -10.57 3.28 -12.53
N PHE A 259 -9.89 2.52 -11.69
CA PHE A 259 -9.56 2.95 -10.35
C PHE A 259 -8.27 2.30 -9.85
N PHE A 260 -7.57 2.99 -8.97
CA PHE A 260 -6.43 2.46 -8.22
C PHE A 260 -6.87 1.94 -6.87
N VAL A 261 -6.15 0.92 -6.36
CA VAL A 261 -6.37 0.35 -5.02
C VAL A 261 -5.05 0.14 -4.30
N GLY A 262 -5.03 0.40 -2.99
CA GLY A 262 -3.87 0.20 -2.14
C GLY A 262 -4.14 0.70 -0.73
N THR A 263 -3.33 0.30 0.25
CA THR A 263 -3.56 0.62 1.66
C THR A 263 -3.72 2.12 1.90
N GLY A 264 -2.79 2.96 1.43
CA GLY A 264 -2.89 4.41 1.60
C GLY A 264 -3.84 5.10 0.60
N TRP A 265 -4.12 4.45 -0.53
CA TRP A 265 -4.99 4.97 -1.57
C TRP A 265 -6.44 4.55 -1.38
N GLU A 266 -6.69 3.48 -0.65
CA GLU A 266 -8.00 2.82 -0.56
C GLU A 266 -8.54 2.51 -1.96
N ILE A 267 -9.60 3.18 -2.40
CA ILE A 267 -10.09 3.13 -3.78
C ILE A 267 -10.03 4.54 -4.37
N MET A 268 -9.29 4.72 -5.45
CA MET A 268 -9.10 6.02 -6.09
C MET A 268 -9.54 5.98 -7.55
N PRO A 269 -10.67 6.61 -7.90
CA PRO A 269 -11.21 6.60 -9.25
C PRO A 269 -10.36 7.42 -10.22
N VAL A 270 -10.44 7.09 -11.51
CA VAL A 270 -9.79 7.77 -12.64
C VAL A 270 -10.84 8.38 -13.55
N ALA A 271 -10.71 9.67 -13.84
CA ALA A 271 -11.60 10.42 -14.73
C ALA A 271 -11.16 10.38 -16.19
N SER A 272 -9.84 10.37 -16.43
CA SER A 272 -9.29 10.37 -17.80
C SER A 272 -7.91 9.71 -17.86
N VAL A 273 -7.59 9.14 -19.02
CA VAL A 273 -6.26 8.62 -19.37
C VAL A 273 -5.77 9.35 -20.62
N ASP A 274 -4.57 9.95 -20.57
CA ASP A 274 -3.98 10.71 -21.68
C ASP A 274 -4.96 11.78 -22.27
N LYS A 275 -5.70 12.48 -21.39
CA LYS A 275 -6.77 13.44 -21.69
C LYS A 275 -8.04 12.85 -22.32
N LEU A 276 -8.10 11.55 -22.55
CA LEU A 276 -9.33 10.87 -22.99
C LEU A 276 -10.18 10.50 -21.77
N PRO A 277 -11.46 10.89 -21.72
CA PRO A 277 -12.31 10.58 -20.58
C PRO A 277 -12.55 9.07 -20.46
N VAL A 278 -12.49 8.57 -19.23
CA VAL A 278 -12.90 7.20 -18.90
C VAL A 278 -14.41 7.18 -18.66
N GLY A 279 -15.14 6.39 -19.42
CA GLY A 279 -16.60 6.37 -19.32
C GLY A 279 -17.21 7.78 -19.42
N GLY A 280 -17.87 8.21 -18.36
CA GLY A 280 -18.47 9.57 -18.26
C GLY A 280 -17.55 10.66 -17.74
N GLY A 281 -16.22 10.41 -17.60
CA GLY A 281 -15.27 11.37 -17.05
C GLY A 281 -15.42 11.63 -15.53
N LYS A 282 -16.05 10.72 -14.83
CA LYS A 282 -16.29 10.77 -13.37
C LYS A 282 -16.30 9.36 -12.78
N THR A 283 -16.32 9.26 -11.46
CA THR A 283 -16.40 7.97 -10.76
C THR A 283 -17.62 7.17 -11.22
N GLY A 284 -17.37 5.94 -11.64
CA GLY A 284 -18.41 5.06 -12.13
C GLY A 284 -19.15 4.30 -11.02
N PRO A 285 -20.32 3.73 -11.33
CA PRO A 285 -21.21 3.10 -10.36
C PRO A 285 -20.62 1.83 -9.71
N ILE A 286 -19.82 1.05 -10.43
CA ILE A 286 -19.18 -0.15 -9.89
C ILE A 286 -18.08 0.26 -8.88
N THR A 287 -17.26 1.25 -9.23
CA THR A 287 -16.24 1.81 -8.33
C THR A 287 -16.86 2.35 -7.05
N LEU A 288 -17.99 3.05 -7.11
CA LEU A 288 -18.72 3.54 -5.93
C LEU A 288 -19.20 2.39 -5.03
N ARG A 289 -19.77 1.34 -5.62
CA ARG A 289 -20.20 0.15 -4.86
C ARG A 289 -19.04 -0.56 -4.17
N ILE A 290 -17.90 -0.68 -4.85
CA ILE A 290 -16.68 -1.25 -4.28
C ILE A 290 -16.18 -0.40 -3.11
N ALA A 291 -16.10 0.92 -3.29
CA ALA A 291 -15.64 1.85 -2.25
C ALA A 291 -16.53 1.79 -1.00
N GLU A 292 -17.86 1.73 -1.18
CA GLU A 292 -18.78 1.59 -0.06
C GLU A 292 -18.64 0.25 0.66
N ALA A 293 -18.53 -0.86 -0.07
CA ALA A 293 -18.33 -2.18 0.52
C ALA A 293 -17.00 -2.26 1.28
N TYR A 294 -15.93 -1.72 0.70
CA TYR A 294 -14.63 -1.64 1.34
C TYR A 294 -14.69 -0.84 2.65
N ARG A 295 -15.29 0.35 2.62
CA ARG A 295 -15.46 1.19 3.81
C ARG A 295 -16.19 0.45 4.93
N LYS A 296 -17.30 -0.23 4.61
CA LYS A 296 -18.08 -0.98 5.61
C LYS A 296 -17.28 -2.10 6.28
N VAL A 297 -16.44 -2.79 5.52
CA VAL A 297 -15.66 -3.90 6.08
C VAL A 297 -14.48 -3.41 6.92
N VAL A 298 -13.77 -2.37 6.48
CA VAL A 298 -12.60 -1.86 7.23
C VAL A 298 -13.01 -1.18 8.54
N THR A 299 -14.19 -0.57 8.60
CA THR A 299 -14.73 0.08 9.82
C THR A 299 -15.51 -0.87 10.73
N GLY A 300 -15.69 -2.14 10.35
CA GLY A 300 -16.46 -3.10 11.14
C GLY A 300 -17.98 -2.90 11.08
N GLN A 301 -18.51 -2.03 10.22
CA GLN A 301 -19.95 -1.94 9.94
C GLN A 301 -20.48 -3.19 9.24
N ASP A 302 -19.67 -3.77 8.35
CA ASP A 302 -19.89 -5.11 7.85
C ASP A 302 -19.16 -6.12 8.76
N ARG A 303 -19.93 -7.03 9.35
CA ARG A 303 -19.39 -8.01 10.32
C ARG A 303 -18.77 -9.25 9.69
N ARG A 304 -18.83 -9.36 8.36
CA ARG A 304 -18.12 -10.43 7.65
C ARG A 304 -16.62 -10.25 7.84
N HIS A 305 -15.88 -11.35 7.75
CA HIS A 305 -14.42 -11.35 7.91
C HIS A 305 -13.94 -10.66 9.19
N PRO A 306 -14.40 -11.09 10.38
CA PRO A 306 -13.94 -10.51 11.65
C PRO A 306 -12.43 -10.69 11.83
N GLU A 307 -11.85 -11.73 11.24
CA GLU A 307 -10.42 -12.03 11.23
C GLU A 307 -9.57 -10.97 10.50
N TRP A 308 -10.17 -10.14 9.65
CA TRP A 308 -9.48 -9.05 8.99
C TRP A 308 -9.24 -7.83 9.87
N ARG A 309 -9.85 -7.79 11.05
CA ARG A 309 -9.81 -6.65 11.96
C ARG A 309 -9.19 -7.05 13.29
N THR A 310 -7.96 -6.64 13.52
CA THR A 310 -7.27 -6.83 14.80
C THR A 310 -7.58 -5.65 15.72
N PRO A 311 -8.28 -5.82 16.85
CA PRO A 311 -8.57 -4.74 17.78
C PRO A 311 -7.29 -4.31 18.50
N VAL A 312 -7.13 -3.02 18.73
CA VAL A 312 -6.01 -2.44 19.49
C VAL A 312 -6.32 -2.35 20.97
N TRP A 313 -7.55 -1.91 21.28
CA TRP A 313 -8.01 -1.77 22.65
C TRP A 313 -8.77 -3.03 23.06
N GLU A 314 -8.62 -3.46 24.29
CA GLU A 314 -9.42 -4.57 24.79
C GLU A 314 -10.89 -4.13 24.91
N PRO A 315 -11.87 -4.95 24.48
CA PRO A 315 -13.28 -4.59 24.65
C PRO A 315 -13.63 -4.36 26.12
N GLY A 316 -14.05 -3.15 26.47
CA GLY A 316 -14.59 -2.84 27.80
C GLY A 316 -13.65 -2.11 28.77
N ARG A 317 -12.62 -1.43 28.29
CA ARG A 317 -11.85 -0.47 29.10
C ARG A 317 -12.10 0.96 28.70
#